data_d46a3ef2ca34cdd091967eb19c2c526d
#
_entry.id   d46a3ef2ca34cdd091967eb19c2c526d
#
_cell.length_a   1.000
_cell.length_b   1.000
_cell.length_c   1.000
_cell.angle_alpha   90.00
_cell.angle_beta   90.00
_cell.angle_gamma   90.00
#
_symmetry.space_group_name_H-M   'P 1'
#
loop_
_entity.id
_entity.type
_entity.pdbx_description
1 polymer ?
#
loop_
_entity_poly.entity_id
_entity_poly.type
_entity_poly.pdbx_seq_one_letter_code
_entity_poly.pdbx_strand_id
1 'polypeptide(L)'
;MLASGDKCPLLDERPVRYCSAASIPHYVPWSEQAGQCGGSAHQFCDLWLSVARPRVPGQGSHDPTVNGIAVPRDLWYAPNHLWLQTDGGACHIGIDGFLARILAKVDQISFVTTSGVHQPSVVFSVCGVDWAMVFPNKVMITSVNNYLRHAPERLIADPYGAGWLFEAWPVPSGKAPAGKEEAGAATCGLINGEQGYAWMKSEVDRIADFVHHLDPTTLNDGGYPSDDFIQHLSREEVLRLMHEFFAPHAAWGMAI
;
A
#
# COMPACT_ATOMS: atom_id res chain seq x y z
N MET A 1 41.86 16.92 -24.71
CA MET A 1 42.44 15.90 -23.82
C MET A 1 42.41 16.46 -22.42
N LEU A 2 41.35 16.14 -21.67
CA LEU A 2 41.27 16.46 -20.26
C LEU A 2 41.91 15.30 -19.50
N ALA A 3 42.88 15.64 -18.66
CA ALA A 3 43.68 14.68 -17.94
C ALA A 3 42.83 13.81 -17.02
N SER A 4 42.96 12.51 -17.22
CA SER A 4 42.51 11.47 -16.34
C SER A 4 43.36 11.49 -15.06
N GLY A 5 42.96 12.27 -14.07
CA GLY A 5 43.78 12.26 -12.91
C GLY A 5 43.42 13.21 -11.80
N ASP A 6 42.27 12.99 -11.13
CA ASP A 6 42.08 13.59 -9.80
C ASP A 6 41.13 12.73 -8.91
N LYS A 7 41.19 11.42 -9.09
CA LYS A 7 40.62 10.54 -8.07
C LYS A 7 41.60 10.44 -6.90
N CYS A 8 41.08 10.60 -5.70
CA CYS A 8 41.86 10.35 -4.50
C CYS A 8 42.58 8.99 -4.59
N PRO A 9 43.92 8.91 -4.38
CA PRO A 9 44.67 7.65 -4.47
C PRO A 9 44.24 6.60 -3.44
N LEU A 10 43.46 6.98 -2.44
CA LEU A 10 42.86 6.07 -1.44
C LEU A 10 41.41 5.73 -1.75
N LEU A 11 40.85 6.21 -2.88
CA LEU A 11 39.50 5.86 -3.30
C LEU A 11 39.51 4.43 -3.83
N ASP A 12 38.84 3.54 -3.10
CA ASP A 12 38.59 2.15 -3.48
C ASP A 12 37.12 2.03 -3.98
N GLU A 13 36.92 1.92 -5.27
CA GLU A 13 35.62 1.74 -5.90
C GLU A 13 35.33 0.24 -6.01
N ARG A 14 34.46 -0.27 -5.16
CA ARG A 14 33.98 -1.65 -5.21
C ARG A 14 32.48 -1.71 -5.44
N PRO A 15 32.00 -2.64 -6.28
CA PRO A 15 30.57 -2.89 -6.35
C PRO A 15 30.10 -3.41 -5.00
N VAL A 16 29.10 -2.77 -4.42
CA VAL A 16 28.46 -3.20 -3.17
C VAL A 16 27.08 -3.75 -3.47
N ARG A 17 26.68 -4.75 -2.70
CA ARG A 17 25.33 -5.34 -2.76
C ARG A 17 24.55 -4.88 -1.55
N TYR A 18 23.31 -4.48 -1.80
CA TYR A 18 22.38 -4.10 -0.74
C TYR A 18 21.12 -4.96 -0.84
N CYS A 19 20.58 -5.32 0.31
CA CYS A 19 19.25 -5.91 0.41
C CYS A 19 18.23 -4.77 0.49
N SER A 20 17.31 -4.72 -0.49
CA SER A 20 16.22 -3.74 -0.53
C SER A 20 14.94 -4.24 0.15
N ALA A 21 14.94 -5.45 0.68
CA ALA A 21 13.80 -5.99 1.41
C ALA A 21 13.66 -5.39 2.82
N ALA A 22 14.73 -4.79 3.36
CA ALA A 22 14.69 -4.08 4.63
C ALA A 22 14.34 -2.60 4.42
N SER A 23 13.70 -1.97 5.42
CA SER A 23 13.37 -0.53 5.41
C SER A 23 14.60 0.37 5.26
N ILE A 24 15.74 -0.07 5.78
CA ILE A 24 17.05 0.53 5.53
C ILE A 24 17.87 -0.50 4.75
N PRO A 25 18.28 -0.21 3.50
CA PRO A 25 19.09 -1.12 2.72
C PRO A 25 20.35 -1.47 3.50
N HIS A 26 20.56 -2.73 3.81
CA HIS A 26 21.76 -3.16 4.50
C HIS A 26 22.74 -3.85 3.55
N TYR A 27 24.02 -3.67 3.86
CA TYR A 27 25.10 -4.25 3.09
C TYR A 27 25.08 -5.78 3.16
N VAL A 28 25.17 -6.42 1.98
CA VAL A 28 25.29 -7.88 1.85
C VAL A 28 26.73 -8.24 1.53
N PRO A 29 27.46 -8.86 2.47
CA PRO A 29 28.84 -9.30 2.23
C PRO A 29 28.93 -10.30 1.09
N TRP A 30 30.03 -10.23 0.33
CA TRP A 30 30.27 -11.16 -0.78
C TRP A 30 30.45 -12.61 -0.34
N SER A 31 30.93 -12.83 0.88
CA SER A 31 31.44 -14.13 1.34
C SER A 31 30.38 -15.01 2.04
N GLU A 32 29.41 -14.44 2.75
CA GLU A 32 28.55 -15.24 3.62
C GLU A 32 27.13 -15.47 3.08
N GLN A 33 26.62 -14.56 2.29
CA GLN A 33 25.24 -14.64 1.79
C GLN A 33 25.15 -14.69 0.25
N ALA A 34 26.28 -14.82 -0.44
CA ALA A 34 26.31 -14.89 -1.89
C ALA A 34 25.47 -16.09 -2.41
N GLY A 35 25.44 -17.18 -1.67
CA GLY A 35 24.63 -18.35 -1.99
C GLY A 35 23.13 -18.12 -1.80
N GLN A 36 22.74 -17.42 -0.75
CA GLN A 36 21.33 -17.16 -0.45
C GLN A 36 20.75 -16.05 -1.34
N CYS A 37 21.46 -14.92 -1.47
CA CYS A 37 20.98 -13.78 -2.26
C CYS A 37 21.28 -13.90 -3.76
N GLY A 38 22.24 -14.70 -4.16
CA GLY A 38 22.68 -14.88 -5.55
C GLY A 38 22.09 -16.08 -6.29
N GLY A 39 21.33 -16.93 -5.63
CA GLY A 39 20.78 -18.16 -6.19
C GLY A 39 19.32 -18.40 -5.76
N SER A 40 18.80 -19.59 -6.03
CA SER A 40 17.42 -20.00 -5.66
C SER A 40 17.19 -20.08 -4.14
N ALA A 41 18.24 -20.06 -3.34
CA ALA A 41 18.15 -20.14 -1.87
C ALA A 41 17.53 -18.87 -1.24
N HIS A 42 17.35 -17.77 -2.00
CA HIS A 42 16.64 -16.56 -1.53
C HIS A 42 15.20 -16.86 -1.09
N GLN A 43 14.56 -17.90 -1.65
CA GLN A 43 13.21 -18.33 -1.27
C GLN A 43 13.10 -18.77 0.20
N PHE A 44 14.21 -19.02 0.89
CA PHE A 44 14.28 -19.33 2.33
C PHE A 44 14.76 -18.15 3.18
N CYS A 45 14.95 -16.98 2.60
CA CYS A 45 15.35 -15.78 3.32
C CYS A 45 14.14 -15.17 4.03
N ASP A 46 14.24 -14.95 5.35
CA ASP A 46 13.13 -14.38 6.14
C ASP A 46 12.73 -12.99 5.66
N LEU A 47 13.70 -12.16 5.24
CA LEU A 47 13.42 -10.84 4.65
C LEU A 47 12.70 -10.97 3.30
N TRP A 48 13.12 -11.92 2.46
CA TRP A 48 12.41 -12.22 1.21
C TRP A 48 11.01 -12.75 1.48
N LEU A 49 10.87 -13.68 2.42
CA LEU A 49 9.59 -14.25 2.78
C LEU A 49 8.62 -13.22 3.36
N SER A 50 9.12 -12.24 4.12
CA SER A 50 8.28 -11.16 4.65
C SER A 50 7.73 -10.24 3.56
N VAL A 51 8.50 -10.05 2.48
CA VAL A 51 8.11 -9.19 1.33
C VAL A 51 7.41 -9.99 0.23
N ALA A 52 7.79 -11.23 0.02
CA ALA A 52 7.36 -12.05 -1.12
C ALA A 52 6.32 -13.11 -0.80
N ARG A 53 5.95 -13.30 0.48
CA ARG A 53 4.81 -14.16 0.80
C ARG A 53 3.57 -13.55 0.16
N PRO A 54 3.05 -14.11 -0.94
CA PRO A 54 1.70 -13.79 -1.33
C PRO A 54 0.85 -14.21 -0.15
N ARG A 55 0.13 -13.29 0.44
CA ARG A 55 -1.04 -13.66 1.19
C ARG A 55 -1.91 -14.37 0.16
N VAL A 56 -2.05 -15.68 0.27
CA VAL A 56 -3.04 -16.39 -0.52
C VAL A 56 -4.38 -15.90 0.05
N PRO A 57 -5.12 -15.04 -0.67
CA PRO A 57 -6.45 -14.67 -0.23
C PRO A 57 -7.23 -15.98 -0.15
N GLY A 58 -7.63 -16.38 1.07
CA GLY A 58 -8.60 -17.47 1.19
C GLY A 58 -8.10 -18.87 0.92
N GLN A 59 -7.06 -19.36 1.63
CA GLN A 59 -7.09 -20.78 1.96
C GLN A 59 -8.19 -20.98 3.01
N GLY A 60 -9.45 -21.07 2.56
CA GLY A 60 -10.56 -21.52 3.38
C GLY A 60 -11.82 -20.65 3.46
N SER A 61 -11.84 -19.41 2.97
CA SER A 61 -13.09 -18.64 2.90
C SER A 61 -13.22 -17.98 1.52
N HIS A 62 -14.36 -18.14 0.90
CA HIS A 62 -14.75 -17.32 -0.24
C HIS A 62 -14.95 -15.90 0.28
N ASP A 63 -13.91 -15.06 0.18
CA ASP A 63 -14.09 -13.64 0.45
C ASP A 63 -15.18 -13.10 -0.49
N PRO A 64 -16.13 -12.32 0.02
CA PRO A 64 -17.15 -11.75 -0.81
C PRO A 64 -16.51 -10.82 -1.84
N THR A 65 -17.09 -10.77 -3.02
CA THR A 65 -16.65 -9.87 -4.08
C THR A 65 -17.76 -8.90 -4.47
N VAL A 66 -17.38 -7.66 -4.74
CA VAL A 66 -18.24 -6.63 -5.32
C VAL A 66 -17.68 -6.29 -6.68
N ASN A 67 -18.39 -6.62 -7.76
CA ASN A 67 -17.95 -6.40 -9.15
C ASN A 67 -16.52 -6.92 -9.43
N GLY A 68 -16.19 -8.11 -8.89
CA GLY A 68 -14.86 -8.70 -9.03
C GLY A 68 -13.80 -8.15 -8.07
N ILE A 69 -14.12 -7.15 -7.23
CA ILE A 69 -13.24 -6.64 -6.19
C ILE A 69 -13.40 -7.51 -4.94
N ALA A 70 -12.35 -8.17 -4.52
CA ALA A 70 -12.36 -8.95 -3.27
C ALA A 70 -12.45 -8.00 -2.05
N VAL A 71 -13.24 -8.41 -1.06
CA VAL A 71 -13.42 -7.68 0.21
C VAL A 71 -13.12 -8.62 1.37
N PRO A 72 -11.85 -8.85 1.72
CA PRO A 72 -11.46 -9.71 2.85
C PRO A 72 -12.11 -9.27 4.16
N ARG A 73 -12.73 -10.24 4.87
CA ARG A 73 -13.47 -9.97 6.11
C ARG A 73 -12.59 -9.78 7.33
N ASP A 74 -11.36 -10.25 7.26
CA ASP A 74 -10.37 -10.18 8.34
C ASP A 74 -9.59 -8.85 8.34
N LEU A 75 -9.95 -7.92 7.45
CA LEU A 75 -9.34 -6.60 7.33
C LEU A 75 -10.24 -5.49 7.90
N TRP A 76 -9.60 -4.38 8.22
CA TRP A 76 -10.23 -3.11 8.54
C TRP A 76 -9.98 -2.12 7.42
N TYR A 77 -10.99 -1.37 7.01
CA TYR A 77 -10.92 -0.46 5.87
C TYR A 77 -11.02 0.99 6.34
N ALA A 78 -10.10 1.81 5.87
CA ALA A 78 -10.21 3.25 6.02
C ALA A 78 -11.05 3.84 4.87
N PRO A 79 -11.79 4.94 5.11
CA PRO A 79 -12.62 5.56 4.08
C PRO A 79 -11.86 6.02 2.83
N ASN A 80 -10.54 6.17 2.91
CA ASN A 80 -9.67 6.48 1.78
C ASN A 80 -9.05 5.25 1.12
N HIS A 81 -9.68 4.07 1.28
CA HIS A 81 -9.28 2.83 0.64
C HIS A 81 -7.91 2.28 1.03
N LEU A 82 -7.42 2.66 2.22
CA LEU A 82 -6.33 1.95 2.87
C LEU A 82 -6.91 0.86 3.79
N TRP A 83 -6.34 -0.34 3.75
CA TRP A 83 -6.71 -1.39 4.68
C TRP A 83 -5.66 -1.57 5.79
N LEU A 84 -6.13 -2.05 6.92
CA LEU A 84 -5.31 -2.49 8.05
C LEU A 84 -5.59 -3.95 8.36
N GLN A 85 -4.56 -4.74 8.49
CA GLN A 85 -4.59 -6.07 9.09
C GLN A 85 -3.91 -6.04 10.43
N THR A 86 -4.56 -6.66 11.43
CA THR A 86 -3.97 -6.92 12.73
C THR A 86 -3.85 -8.43 12.91
N ASP A 87 -2.64 -8.97 12.91
CA ASP A 87 -2.41 -10.41 13.07
C ASP A 87 -1.25 -10.63 14.04
N GLY A 88 -1.54 -11.25 15.19
CA GLY A 88 -0.52 -11.64 16.15
C GLY A 88 0.33 -10.51 16.77
N GLY A 89 -0.15 -9.26 16.72
CA GLY A 89 0.54 -8.09 17.27
C GLY A 89 1.12 -7.14 16.20
N ALA A 90 1.67 -7.65 15.10
CA ALA A 90 2.07 -6.82 13.97
C ALA A 90 0.85 -6.40 13.13
N CYS A 91 0.93 -5.21 12.53
CA CYS A 91 -0.08 -4.70 11.62
C CYS A 91 0.52 -4.54 10.23
N HIS A 92 -0.25 -4.87 9.19
CA HIS A 92 0.08 -4.51 7.82
C HIS A 92 -0.94 -3.52 7.29
N ILE A 93 -0.48 -2.58 6.47
CA ILE A 93 -1.31 -1.55 5.84
C ILE A 93 -1.03 -1.58 4.34
N GLY A 94 -2.07 -1.52 3.52
CA GLY A 94 -1.98 -1.48 2.08
C GLY A 94 -3.18 -0.76 1.46
N ILE A 95 -3.31 -0.82 0.13
CA ILE A 95 -4.48 -0.33 -0.61
C ILE A 95 -5.47 -1.47 -0.81
N ASP A 96 -6.76 -1.17 -0.85
CA ASP A 96 -7.76 -2.18 -1.17
C ASP A 96 -7.90 -2.42 -2.68
N GLY A 97 -8.68 -3.45 -3.03
CA GLY A 97 -8.89 -3.82 -4.43
C GLY A 97 -9.65 -2.77 -5.23
N PHE A 98 -10.44 -1.90 -4.59
CA PHE A 98 -11.13 -0.80 -5.25
C PHE A 98 -10.13 0.26 -5.73
N LEU A 99 -9.26 0.73 -4.81
CA LEU A 99 -8.22 1.69 -5.16
C LEU A 99 -7.25 1.09 -6.19
N ALA A 100 -6.85 -0.17 -6.02
CA ALA A 100 -5.99 -0.86 -6.98
C ALA A 100 -6.59 -0.86 -8.39
N ARG A 101 -7.88 -1.16 -8.50
CA ARG A 101 -8.59 -1.17 -9.79
C ARG A 101 -8.70 0.21 -10.41
N ILE A 102 -8.98 1.25 -9.60
CA ILE A 102 -9.07 2.63 -10.10
C ILE A 102 -7.71 3.13 -10.59
N LEU A 103 -6.65 2.86 -9.83
CA LEU A 103 -5.30 3.28 -10.24
C LEU A 103 -4.83 2.56 -11.50
N ALA A 104 -5.25 1.32 -11.72
CA ALA A 104 -4.86 0.43 -12.82
C ALA A 104 -3.34 0.29 -13.01
N LYS A 105 -2.60 1.39 -12.87
CA LYS A 105 -1.15 1.46 -12.96
C LYS A 105 -0.62 2.56 -12.05
N VAL A 106 0.48 2.27 -11.37
CA VAL A 106 1.25 3.24 -10.60
C VAL A 106 2.63 3.35 -11.22
N ASP A 107 3.04 4.57 -11.55
CA ASP A 107 4.34 4.82 -12.18
C ASP A 107 5.47 4.84 -11.16
N GLN A 108 5.21 5.42 -9.96
CA GLN A 108 6.19 5.52 -8.88
C GLN A 108 5.51 5.49 -7.51
N ILE A 109 6.20 4.92 -6.53
CA ILE A 109 5.80 4.89 -5.12
C ILE A 109 6.89 5.51 -4.27
N SER A 110 6.53 6.52 -3.47
CA SER A 110 7.45 7.21 -2.56
C SER A 110 6.90 7.21 -1.14
N PHE A 111 7.60 6.54 -0.23
CA PHE A 111 7.23 6.52 1.19
C PHE A 111 7.67 7.82 1.86
N VAL A 112 6.73 8.56 2.45
CA VAL A 112 6.98 9.81 3.19
C VAL A 112 7.40 9.49 4.62
N THR A 113 6.70 8.55 5.25
CA THR A 113 7.05 8.03 6.58
C THR A 113 7.62 6.62 6.43
N THR A 114 8.75 6.34 7.07
CA THR A 114 9.44 5.04 6.94
C THR A 114 9.65 4.32 8.25
N SER A 115 9.58 5.03 9.38
CA SER A 115 9.77 4.45 10.71
C SER A 115 9.23 5.37 11.81
N GLY A 116 9.01 4.82 13.01
CA GLY A 116 8.58 5.57 14.19
C GLY A 116 7.06 5.72 14.31
N VAL A 117 6.61 6.48 15.32
CA VAL A 117 5.17 6.69 15.60
C VAL A 117 4.64 7.81 14.76
N HIS A 118 3.97 7.46 13.68
CA HIS A 118 3.38 8.40 12.71
C HIS A 118 2.05 7.88 12.15
N GLN A 119 1.34 8.74 11.45
CA GLN A 119 0.35 8.31 10.45
C GLN A 119 1.13 7.86 9.21
N PRO A 120 1.02 6.59 8.78
CA PRO A 120 1.66 6.10 7.57
C PRO A 120 1.28 6.95 6.36
N SER A 121 2.28 7.42 5.61
CA SER A 121 2.08 8.30 4.47
C SER A 121 2.93 7.87 3.29
N VAL A 122 2.31 7.81 2.12
CA VAL A 122 2.89 7.39 0.85
C VAL A 122 2.40 8.30 -0.27
N VAL A 123 3.24 8.53 -1.27
CA VAL A 123 2.87 9.25 -2.49
C VAL A 123 2.89 8.26 -3.65
N PHE A 124 1.81 8.24 -4.41
CA PHE A 124 1.70 7.54 -5.68
C PHE A 124 1.77 8.55 -6.82
N SER A 125 2.61 8.26 -7.82
CA SER A 125 2.60 8.98 -9.10
C SER A 125 1.78 8.17 -10.10
N VAL A 126 0.68 8.75 -10.58
CA VAL A 126 -0.28 8.11 -11.48
C VAL A 126 -0.69 9.11 -12.57
N CYS A 127 -0.55 8.75 -13.83
CA CYS A 127 -0.89 9.61 -14.97
C CYS A 127 -0.27 11.03 -14.87
N GLY A 128 0.97 11.14 -14.36
CA GLY A 128 1.66 12.42 -14.18
C GLY A 128 1.14 13.29 -13.03
N VAL A 129 0.36 12.72 -12.12
CA VAL A 129 -0.15 13.36 -10.90
C VAL A 129 0.44 12.66 -9.69
N ASP A 130 1.03 13.43 -8.78
CA ASP A 130 1.47 12.93 -7.48
C ASP A 130 0.36 13.07 -6.46
N TRP A 131 0.00 11.96 -5.83
CA TRP A 131 -1.07 11.88 -4.87
C TRP A 131 -0.59 11.31 -3.53
N ALA A 132 -0.76 12.09 -2.45
CA ALA A 132 -0.41 11.67 -1.10
C ALA A 132 -1.58 10.94 -0.42
N MET A 133 -1.30 9.73 0.04
CA MET A 133 -2.23 8.93 0.84
C MET A 133 -1.72 8.86 2.28
N VAL A 134 -2.62 9.07 3.24
CA VAL A 134 -2.29 9.05 4.67
C VAL A 134 -3.24 8.09 5.37
N PHE A 135 -2.70 7.11 6.08
CA PHE A 135 -3.51 6.25 6.94
C PHE A 135 -4.00 7.05 8.14
N PRO A 136 -5.29 6.95 8.51
CA PRO A 136 -5.91 7.88 9.48
C PRO A 136 -5.35 7.75 10.90
N ASN A 137 -4.89 6.56 11.28
CA ASN A 137 -4.46 6.31 12.66
C ASN A 137 -2.93 6.30 12.79
N LYS A 138 -2.44 6.74 13.95
CA LYS A 138 -1.02 6.63 14.28
C LYS A 138 -0.67 5.19 14.65
N VAL A 139 0.42 4.71 14.10
CA VAL A 139 1.01 3.40 14.41
C VAL A 139 2.52 3.54 14.55
N MET A 140 3.17 2.60 15.19
CA MET A 140 4.62 2.49 15.22
C MET A 140 5.09 1.79 13.95
N ILE A 141 5.49 2.54 12.94
CA ILE A 141 6.00 1.99 11.68
C ILE A 141 7.35 1.32 11.95
N THR A 142 7.47 0.05 11.59
CA THR A 142 8.70 -0.75 11.71
C THR A 142 9.38 -0.94 10.38
N SER A 143 8.61 -1.07 9.30
CA SER A 143 9.12 -1.33 7.97
C SER A 143 8.21 -0.74 6.89
N VAL A 144 8.78 -0.50 5.72
CA VAL A 144 8.04 -0.18 4.49
C VAL A 144 8.43 -1.16 3.40
N ASN A 145 7.50 -1.46 2.52
CA ASN A 145 7.76 -2.38 1.41
C ASN A 145 8.59 -1.71 0.31
N ASN A 146 9.90 -1.62 0.54
CA ASN A 146 10.83 -1.01 -0.41
C ASN A 146 10.86 -1.70 -1.78
N TYR A 147 10.38 -2.94 -1.86
CA TYR A 147 10.30 -3.66 -3.14
C TYR A 147 9.36 -2.94 -4.13
N LEU A 148 8.31 -2.31 -3.66
CA LEU A 148 7.36 -1.56 -4.49
C LEU A 148 7.97 -0.33 -5.18
N ARG A 149 9.13 0.16 -4.72
CA ARG A 149 9.86 1.23 -5.42
C ARG A 149 10.44 0.76 -6.77
N HIS A 150 10.70 -0.54 -6.89
CA HIS A 150 11.28 -1.15 -8.08
C HIS A 150 10.26 -1.94 -8.91
N ALA A 151 9.17 -2.35 -8.27
CA ALA A 151 8.12 -3.15 -8.87
C ALA A 151 6.73 -2.63 -8.41
N PRO A 152 6.36 -1.37 -8.76
CA PRO A 152 5.10 -0.75 -8.32
C PRO A 152 3.86 -1.48 -8.82
N GLU A 153 3.99 -2.24 -9.93
CA GLU A 153 2.90 -3.07 -10.47
C GLU A 153 2.39 -4.13 -9.50
N ARG A 154 3.19 -4.55 -8.52
CA ARG A 154 2.76 -5.50 -7.48
C ARG A 154 1.72 -4.93 -6.54
N LEU A 155 1.73 -3.62 -6.33
CA LEU A 155 0.70 -2.95 -5.53
C LEU A 155 -0.69 -3.20 -6.12
N ILE A 156 -0.79 -3.20 -7.45
CA ILE A 156 -2.04 -3.39 -8.18
C ILE A 156 -2.37 -4.88 -8.36
N ALA A 157 -1.37 -5.69 -8.69
CA ALA A 157 -1.56 -7.10 -9.00
C ALA A 157 -1.97 -7.94 -7.77
N ASP A 158 -1.48 -7.57 -6.59
CA ASP A 158 -1.75 -8.28 -5.34
C ASP A 158 -1.85 -7.30 -4.15
N PRO A 159 -2.91 -6.48 -4.12
CA PRO A 159 -3.04 -5.40 -3.14
C PRO A 159 -3.16 -5.88 -1.69
N TYR A 160 -3.64 -7.10 -1.48
CA TYR A 160 -3.84 -7.68 -0.15
C TYR A 160 -2.69 -8.59 0.31
N GLY A 161 -1.76 -8.88 -0.57
CA GLY A 161 -0.59 -9.72 -0.29
C GLY A 161 0.71 -8.98 -0.53
N ALA A 162 1.42 -9.28 -1.62
CA ALA A 162 2.74 -8.69 -1.92
C ALA A 162 2.72 -7.15 -2.08
N GLY A 163 1.55 -6.55 -2.26
CA GLY A 163 1.32 -5.10 -2.38
C GLY A 163 1.17 -4.36 -1.04
N TRP A 164 1.42 -4.98 0.13
CA TRP A 164 1.41 -4.24 1.38
C TRP A 164 2.38 -3.04 1.34
N LEU A 165 2.03 -1.95 2.03
CA LEU A 165 2.83 -0.72 2.04
C LEU A 165 3.67 -0.58 3.30
N PHE A 166 3.05 -0.76 4.47
CA PHE A 166 3.67 -0.56 5.78
C PHE A 166 3.47 -1.77 6.66
N GLU A 167 4.51 -2.10 7.42
CA GLU A 167 4.46 -2.96 8.59
C GLU A 167 4.61 -2.09 9.83
N ALA A 168 3.79 -2.34 10.84
CA ALA A 168 3.71 -1.49 12.01
C ALA A 168 3.27 -2.28 13.26
N TRP A 169 3.37 -1.64 14.42
CA TRP A 169 2.77 -2.08 15.67
C TRP A 169 1.72 -1.05 16.12
N PRO A 170 0.62 -1.50 16.73
CA PRO A 170 -0.30 -0.58 17.40
C PRO A 170 0.45 0.25 18.45
N VAL A 171 0.11 1.53 18.55
CA VAL A 171 0.65 2.38 19.62
C VAL A 171 -0.14 2.09 20.90
N PRO A 172 0.51 1.69 22.02
CA PRO A 172 -0.19 1.47 23.27
C PRO A 172 -0.89 2.74 23.72
N SER A 173 -2.21 2.69 23.88
CA SER A 173 -2.94 3.75 24.58
C SER A 173 -2.69 3.56 26.08
N GLY A 174 -1.94 4.46 26.72
CA GLY A 174 -1.41 4.32 28.08
C GLY A 174 -2.42 4.15 29.23
N LYS A 175 -3.60 3.59 28.98
CA LYS A 175 -4.68 3.38 29.96
C LYS A 175 -5.25 1.95 30.03
N ALA A 176 -4.73 1.00 29.23
CA ALA A 176 -5.31 -0.32 29.16
C ALA A 176 -4.33 -1.45 29.56
N PRO A 177 -4.81 -2.54 30.18
CA PRO A 177 -3.99 -3.72 30.43
C PRO A 177 -3.59 -4.39 29.12
N ALA A 178 -2.32 -4.79 29.02
CA ALA A 178 -1.70 -5.39 27.83
C ALA A 178 -2.54 -6.52 27.23
N GLY A 179 -2.83 -6.46 25.94
CA GLY A 179 -3.22 -7.59 25.12
C GLY A 179 -4.54 -7.52 24.33
N LYS A 180 -5.51 -6.67 24.67
CA LYS A 180 -6.79 -6.55 23.93
C LYS A 180 -7.16 -5.15 23.43
N GLU A 181 -6.55 -4.11 23.96
CA GLU A 181 -6.90 -2.72 23.63
C GLU A 181 -5.91 -2.02 22.69
N GLU A 182 -4.74 -2.63 22.45
CA GLU A 182 -3.73 -2.06 21.54
C GLU A 182 -4.24 -2.04 20.09
N ALA A 183 -4.99 -3.07 19.68
CA ALA A 183 -5.63 -3.10 18.37
C ALA A 183 -6.71 -2.03 18.22
N GLY A 184 -7.43 -1.68 19.30
CA GLY A 184 -8.53 -0.73 19.26
C GLY A 184 -8.14 0.70 18.85
N ALA A 185 -6.95 1.17 19.21
CA ALA A 185 -6.46 2.49 18.81
C ALA A 185 -6.11 2.54 17.31
N ALA A 186 -5.51 1.47 16.78
CA ALA A 186 -5.16 1.38 15.38
C ALA A 186 -6.39 1.19 14.45
N THR A 187 -7.47 0.59 14.97
CA THR A 187 -8.72 0.33 14.23
C THR A 187 -9.80 1.38 14.47
N CYS A 188 -9.54 2.39 15.29
CA CYS A 188 -10.51 3.43 15.61
C CYS A 188 -10.99 4.15 14.34
N GLY A 189 -12.32 4.22 14.14
CA GLY A 189 -12.91 4.87 12.97
C GLY A 189 -12.75 4.11 11.65
N LEU A 190 -12.21 2.90 11.68
CA LEU A 190 -12.16 2.04 10.50
C LEU A 190 -13.42 1.18 10.38
N ILE A 191 -13.75 0.82 9.16
CA ILE A 191 -14.86 -0.07 8.81
C ILE A 191 -14.36 -1.50 8.99
N ASN A 192 -15.04 -2.31 9.81
CA ASN A 192 -14.67 -3.72 9.93
C ASN A 192 -15.04 -4.51 8.66
N GLY A 193 -14.36 -5.64 8.44
CA GLY A 193 -14.54 -6.42 7.22
C GLY A 193 -15.95 -6.96 6.99
N GLU A 194 -16.75 -7.17 8.03
CA GLU A 194 -18.15 -7.58 7.87
C GLU A 194 -19.01 -6.45 7.29
N GLN A 195 -18.76 -5.22 7.71
CA GLN A 195 -19.41 -4.01 7.16
C GLN A 195 -18.79 -3.59 5.83
N GLY A 196 -17.54 -4.00 5.60
CA GLY A 196 -16.73 -3.66 4.42
C GLY A 196 -17.42 -3.99 3.10
N TYR A 197 -18.17 -5.11 3.04
CA TYR A 197 -18.89 -5.49 1.83
C TYR A 197 -19.97 -4.46 1.44
N ALA A 198 -20.80 -4.05 2.38
CA ALA A 198 -21.85 -3.07 2.11
C ALA A 198 -21.26 -1.69 1.76
N TRP A 199 -20.20 -1.31 2.47
CA TRP A 199 -19.46 -0.08 2.18
C TRP A 199 -18.83 -0.13 0.78
N MET A 200 -18.08 -1.21 0.44
CA MET A 200 -17.45 -1.37 -0.86
C MET A 200 -18.48 -1.30 -2.00
N LYS A 201 -19.67 -1.89 -1.79
CA LYS A 201 -20.75 -1.78 -2.77
C LYS A 201 -21.16 -0.33 -2.99
N SER A 202 -21.31 0.46 -1.92
CA SER A 202 -21.66 1.88 -2.06
C SER A 202 -20.55 2.68 -2.76
N GLU A 203 -19.28 2.34 -2.55
CA GLU A 203 -18.15 2.99 -3.24
C GLU A 203 -18.13 2.67 -4.74
N VAL A 204 -18.43 1.40 -5.08
CA VAL A 204 -18.54 0.98 -6.48
C VAL A 204 -19.72 1.67 -7.20
N ASP A 205 -20.87 1.81 -6.54
CA ASP A 205 -21.99 2.56 -7.09
C ASP A 205 -21.64 4.06 -7.24
N ARG A 206 -20.95 4.64 -6.25
CA ARG A 206 -20.52 6.05 -6.26
C ARG A 206 -19.52 6.35 -7.39
N ILE A 207 -18.56 5.46 -7.66
CA ILE A 207 -17.61 5.69 -8.76
C ILE A 207 -18.29 5.57 -10.12
N ALA A 208 -19.27 4.67 -10.27
CA ALA A 208 -20.05 4.55 -11.50
C ALA A 208 -20.82 5.85 -11.79
N ASP A 209 -21.48 6.41 -10.77
CA ASP A 209 -22.16 7.70 -10.88
C ASP A 209 -21.21 8.85 -11.21
N PHE A 210 -20.03 8.88 -10.58
CA PHE A 210 -19.00 9.90 -10.85
C PHE A 210 -18.55 9.85 -12.30
N VAL A 211 -18.19 8.67 -12.81
CA VAL A 211 -17.72 8.51 -14.19
C VAL A 211 -18.84 8.79 -15.20
N HIS A 212 -20.08 8.39 -14.90
CA HIS A 212 -21.22 8.70 -15.76
C HIS A 212 -21.41 10.23 -15.94
N HIS A 213 -21.11 11.02 -14.91
CA HIS A 213 -21.19 12.47 -15.00
C HIS A 213 -20.01 13.12 -15.75
N LEU A 214 -18.87 12.42 -15.84
CA LEU A 214 -17.71 12.90 -16.61
C LEU A 214 -17.91 12.58 -18.10
N ASP A 215 -18.04 11.32 -18.43
CA ASP A 215 -18.27 10.84 -19.80
C ASP A 215 -18.99 9.48 -19.79
N PRO A 216 -20.27 9.44 -20.23
CA PRO A 216 -21.03 8.21 -20.28
C PRO A 216 -20.41 7.14 -21.18
N THR A 217 -19.51 7.49 -22.11
CA THR A 217 -18.88 6.55 -23.04
C THR A 217 -17.75 5.72 -22.40
N THR A 218 -17.28 6.11 -21.21
CA THR A 218 -16.23 5.39 -20.47
C THR A 218 -16.78 4.23 -19.62
N LEU A 219 -18.09 4.03 -19.61
CA LEU A 219 -18.72 2.92 -18.91
C LEU A 219 -18.82 1.68 -19.76
N ASN A 220 -18.51 0.52 -19.17
CA ASN A 220 -18.78 -0.78 -19.78
C ASN A 220 -20.28 -1.07 -19.86
N ASP A 221 -20.67 -2.10 -20.62
CA ASP A 221 -22.09 -2.54 -20.80
C ASP A 221 -22.85 -2.77 -19.48
N GLY A 222 -22.16 -2.95 -18.36
CA GLY A 222 -22.73 -3.08 -17.01
C GLY A 222 -22.88 -1.76 -16.24
N GLY A 223 -22.55 -0.59 -16.83
CA GLY A 223 -22.64 0.72 -16.16
C GLY A 223 -21.48 1.01 -15.23
N TYR A 224 -20.38 0.24 -15.28
CA TYR A 224 -19.20 0.45 -14.45
C TYR A 224 -18.00 0.91 -15.28
N PRO A 225 -17.07 1.69 -14.69
CA PRO A 225 -15.86 2.13 -15.38
C PRO A 225 -15.04 0.97 -15.91
N SER A 226 -14.43 1.15 -17.09
CA SER A 226 -13.40 0.23 -17.60
C SER A 226 -12.19 0.21 -16.68
N ASP A 227 -11.41 -0.88 -16.68
CA ASP A 227 -10.25 -1.02 -15.79
C ASP A 227 -9.13 0.00 -16.08
N ASP A 228 -9.17 0.67 -17.23
CA ASP A 228 -8.21 1.67 -17.68
C ASP A 228 -8.78 3.10 -17.76
N PHE A 229 -10.00 3.33 -17.26
CA PHE A 229 -10.71 4.60 -17.44
C PHE A 229 -9.90 5.81 -16.97
N ILE A 230 -9.10 5.67 -15.91
CA ILE A 230 -8.26 6.76 -15.38
C ILE A 230 -7.25 7.29 -16.41
N GLN A 231 -6.82 6.43 -17.36
CA GLN A 231 -5.87 6.82 -18.41
C GLN A 231 -6.51 7.72 -19.47
N HIS A 232 -7.84 7.73 -19.53
CA HIS A 232 -8.60 8.57 -20.47
C HIS A 232 -9.04 9.90 -19.85
N LEU A 233 -8.84 10.07 -18.55
CA LEU A 233 -9.16 11.30 -17.85
C LEU A 233 -8.10 12.39 -18.06
N SER A 234 -8.54 13.63 -18.17
CA SER A 234 -7.64 14.78 -18.08
C SER A 234 -7.01 14.87 -16.68
N ARG A 235 -5.89 15.59 -16.57
CA ARG A 235 -5.23 15.81 -15.29
C ARG A 235 -6.17 16.41 -14.23
N GLU A 236 -7.07 17.29 -14.63
CA GLU A 236 -8.03 17.96 -13.74
C GLU A 236 -9.08 16.98 -13.22
N GLU A 237 -9.56 16.09 -14.08
CA GLU A 237 -10.49 15.03 -13.71
C GLU A 237 -9.84 13.98 -12.81
N VAL A 238 -8.57 13.61 -13.06
CA VAL A 238 -7.81 12.74 -12.15
C VAL A 238 -7.69 13.37 -10.77
N LEU A 239 -7.33 14.65 -10.67
CA LEU A 239 -7.24 15.35 -9.38
C LEU A 239 -8.59 15.39 -8.66
N ARG A 240 -9.68 15.62 -9.39
CA ARG A 240 -11.03 15.62 -8.84
C ARG A 240 -11.42 14.24 -8.32
N LEU A 241 -11.17 13.18 -9.09
CA LEU A 241 -11.37 11.80 -8.68
C LEU A 241 -10.62 11.47 -7.40
N MET A 242 -9.32 11.78 -7.38
CA MET A 242 -8.46 11.52 -6.22
C MET A 242 -8.94 12.27 -4.98
N HIS A 243 -9.35 13.51 -5.14
CA HIS A 243 -9.87 14.32 -4.02
C HIS A 243 -11.20 13.77 -3.49
N GLU A 244 -12.08 13.32 -4.34
CA GLU A 244 -13.42 12.86 -3.95
C GLU A 244 -13.40 11.51 -3.24
N PHE A 245 -12.56 10.58 -3.71
CA PHE A 245 -12.58 9.21 -3.21
C PHE A 245 -11.46 8.91 -2.21
N PHE A 246 -10.32 9.56 -2.30
CA PHE A 246 -9.12 9.15 -1.56
C PHE A 246 -8.52 10.24 -0.67
N ALA A 247 -9.05 11.47 -0.72
CA ALA A 247 -8.62 12.48 0.24
C ALA A 247 -9.03 12.07 1.66
N PRO A 248 -8.20 12.33 2.67
CA PRO A 248 -8.63 12.16 4.03
C PRO A 248 -9.84 13.08 4.27
N HIS A 249 -11.02 12.50 4.44
CA HIS A 249 -12.20 13.30 4.76
C HIS A 249 -11.96 14.01 6.09
N ALA A 250 -11.89 15.33 6.05
CA ALA A 250 -11.96 16.19 7.23
C ALA A 250 -13.31 16.05 8.00
N ALA A 251 -14.19 15.16 7.52
CA ALA A 251 -15.56 14.98 8.01
C ALA A 251 -15.72 13.93 9.11
N TRP A 252 -14.65 13.25 9.56
CA TRP A 252 -14.78 12.40 10.75
C TRP A 252 -14.54 13.25 11.98
N GLY A 253 -15.63 13.96 12.36
CA GLY A 253 -15.90 14.56 13.65
C GLY A 253 -14.75 14.59 14.67
N MET A 254 -13.83 15.52 14.55
CA MET A 254 -13.31 16.15 15.74
C MET A 254 -14.43 17.06 16.29
N ALA A 255 -15.37 16.49 17.03
CA ALA A 255 -16.04 17.24 18.05
C ALA A 255 -14.96 17.58 19.07
N ILE A 256 -14.65 18.87 19.16
CA ILE A 256 -13.83 19.51 20.18
C ILE A 256 -14.38 19.23 21.58
#